data_194ea8893cf6aac909a0b42016f19e4b
#
_entry.id   194ea8893cf6aac909a0b42016f19e4b
#
_cell.length_a   1.000
_cell.length_b   1.000
_cell.length_c   1.000
_cell.angle_alpha   90.00
_cell.angle_beta   90.00
_cell.angle_gamma   90.00
#
_symmetry.space_group_name_H-M   'P 1'
#
loop_
_entity.id
_entity.type
_entity.pdbx_description
1 polymer ?
#
loop_
_entity_poly.entity_id
_entity_poly.type
_entity_poly.pdbx_seq_one_letter_code
_entity_poly.pdbx_strand_id
1 'polypeptide(L)'
;MNQIYTRVSIRKYQDRPVDNEKTMAILRAAMQAPSAANQQPWEFYVVTNKEKLQALSEVSPYAGMTKDAPIAIVAVYRKNCLLPMYAQIDLSIAMENLWLETVAQGLGGVWLGIAPMEDRMKEVEEILDMPDDLRAFAIFPYGYPAEEKEQQDRFEESRIHYVE
;
A
#
# COMPACT_ATOMS: atom_id res chain seq x y z
N MET A 1 19.73 -2.57 8.42
CA MET A 1 18.69 -2.70 9.48
C MET A 1 17.59 -3.60 8.93
N ASN A 2 17.03 -4.50 9.73
CA ASN A 2 15.99 -5.41 9.22
C ASN A 2 14.63 -4.69 9.27
N GLN A 3 14.10 -4.29 8.11
CA GLN A 3 12.86 -3.50 7.95
C GLN A 3 11.63 -4.21 8.53
N ILE A 4 11.62 -5.54 8.55
CA ILE A 4 10.53 -6.33 9.15
C ILE A 4 10.32 -5.94 10.63
N TYR A 5 11.42 -5.71 11.36
CA TYR A 5 11.39 -5.38 12.79
C TYR A 5 11.35 -3.88 13.10
N THR A 6 11.45 -3.03 12.07
CA THR A 6 11.49 -1.57 12.26
C THR A 6 10.33 -0.84 11.57
N ARG A 7 9.62 -1.52 10.66
CA ARG A 7 8.48 -0.95 9.95
C ARG A 7 7.35 -0.57 10.93
N VAL A 8 6.94 0.67 10.88
CA VAL A 8 5.79 1.21 11.61
C VAL A 8 4.88 2.00 10.67
N SER A 9 3.63 2.21 11.08
CA SER A 9 2.68 3.04 10.34
C SER A 9 2.95 4.52 10.60
N ILE A 10 3.43 5.24 9.58
CA ILE A 10 3.68 6.68 9.60
C ILE A 10 2.50 7.40 8.95
N ARG A 11 1.98 8.43 9.63
CA ARG A 11 0.81 9.21 9.22
C ARG A 11 1.03 10.73 9.23
N LYS A 12 2.26 11.16 9.57
CA LYS A 12 2.69 12.56 9.47
C LYS A 12 3.92 12.65 8.60
N TYR A 13 3.88 13.54 7.64
CA TYR A 13 4.91 13.66 6.62
C TYR A 13 5.51 15.07 6.63
N GLN A 14 6.77 15.17 6.27
CA GLN A 14 7.42 16.45 6.00
C GLN A 14 6.88 17.02 4.69
N ASP A 15 6.80 18.34 4.60
CA ASP A 15 6.52 19.04 3.33
C ASP A 15 7.77 18.99 2.43
N ARG A 16 8.00 17.81 1.90
CA ARG A 16 9.16 17.49 1.06
C ARG A 16 8.76 16.49 -0.02
N PRO A 17 9.04 16.76 -1.30
CA PRO A 17 8.77 15.82 -2.38
C PRO A 17 9.61 14.54 -2.22
N VAL A 18 9.08 13.43 -2.69
CA VAL A 18 9.79 12.16 -2.78
C VAL A 18 10.42 12.03 -4.16
N ASP A 19 11.70 11.67 -4.18
CA ASP A 19 12.45 11.46 -5.42
C ASP A 19 11.85 10.30 -6.23
N ASN A 20 11.71 10.48 -7.55
CA ASN A 20 11.15 9.47 -8.43
C ASN A 20 11.92 8.13 -8.38
N GLU A 21 13.23 8.18 -8.22
CA GLU A 21 14.08 6.99 -8.09
C GLU A 21 13.67 6.11 -6.89
N LYS A 22 13.33 6.73 -5.76
CA LYS A 22 12.82 6.02 -4.57
C LYS A 22 11.45 5.39 -4.84
N THR A 23 10.55 6.13 -5.48
CA THR A 23 9.24 5.60 -5.89
C THR A 23 9.39 4.39 -6.82
N MET A 24 10.31 4.46 -7.78
CA MET A 24 10.59 3.34 -8.68
C MET A 24 11.21 2.14 -7.96
N ALA A 25 12.07 2.35 -6.97
CA ALA A 25 12.61 1.27 -6.13
C ALA A 25 11.49 0.56 -5.34
N ILE A 26 10.59 1.33 -4.74
CA ILE A 26 9.42 0.84 -4.01
C ILE A 26 8.50 0.00 -4.90
N LEU A 27 8.20 0.47 -6.12
CA LEU A 27 7.35 -0.26 -7.08
C LEU A 27 8.04 -1.54 -7.59
N ARG A 28 9.35 -1.50 -7.82
CA ARG A 28 10.12 -2.71 -8.18
C ARG A 28 10.07 -3.77 -7.09
N ALA A 29 10.20 -3.36 -5.82
CA ALA A 29 10.09 -4.28 -4.70
C ALA A 29 8.69 -4.91 -4.60
N ALA A 30 7.64 -4.11 -4.79
CA ALA A 30 6.27 -4.61 -4.86
C ALA A 30 6.11 -5.70 -5.91
N MET A 31 6.61 -5.47 -7.12
CA MET A 31 6.51 -6.39 -8.26
C MET A 31 7.39 -7.64 -8.13
N GLN A 32 8.30 -7.72 -7.14
CA GLN A 32 9.06 -8.92 -6.81
C GLN A 32 8.27 -9.93 -5.95
N ALA A 33 7.04 -9.58 -5.57
CA ALA A 33 6.19 -10.49 -4.80
C ALA A 33 5.89 -11.77 -5.58
N PRO A 34 5.86 -12.94 -4.93
CA PRO A 34 5.27 -14.13 -5.53
C PRO A 34 3.76 -13.94 -5.70
N SER A 35 3.18 -14.66 -6.65
CA SER A 35 1.74 -14.68 -6.88
C SER A 35 1.25 -16.06 -7.30
N ALA A 36 -0.03 -16.33 -7.10
CA ALA A 36 -0.63 -17.60 -7.50
C ALA A 36 -0.44 -17.84 -9.00
N ALA A 37 0.12 -18.99 -9.36
CA ALA A 37 0.50 -19.33 -10.74
C ALA A 37 1.32 -18.23 -11.47
N ASN A 38 2.08 -17.44 -10.72
CA ASN A 38 2.83 -16.28 -11.23
C ASN A 38 1.97 -15.31 -12.05
N GLN A 39 0.69 -15.14 -11.65
CA GLN A 39 -0.28 -14.33 -12.41
C GLN A 39 -0.04 -12.82 -12.33
N GLN A 40 0.66 -12.35 -11.30
CA GLN A 40 1.05 -10.93 -11.14
C GLN A 40 -0.13 -9.98 -11.42
N PRO A 41 -1.22 -10.03 -10.65
CA PRO A 41 -2.48 -9.35 -10.98
C PRO A 41 -2.44 -7.84 -10.75
N TRP A 42 -1.40 -7.34 -10.11
CA TRP A 42 -1.24 -5.96 -9.65
C TRP A 42 -1.00 -4.95 -10.76
N GLU A 43 -1.55 -3.77 -10.53
CA GLU A 43 -1.17 -2.50 -11.15
C GLU A 43 -1.10 -1.42 -10.06
N PHE A 44 -0.42 -0.32 -10.35
CA PHE A 44 -0.17 0.72 -9.35
C PHE A 44 -0.41 2.09 -9.96
N TYR A 45 -1.26 2.89 -9.32
CA TYR A 45 -1.43 4.30 -9.61
C TYR A 45 -0.54 5.10 -8.67
N VAL A 46 0.33 5.94 -9.23
CA VAL A 46 1.16 6.88 -8.47
C VAL A 46 0.48 8.25 -8.49
N VAL A 47 -0.03 8.68 -7.35
CA VAL A 47 -0.85 9.88 -7.24
C VAL A 47 -0.05 10.98 -6.56
N THR A 48 0.20 12.07 -7.28
CA THR A 48 0.85 13.31 -6.79
C THR A 48 -0.06 14.53 -6.93
N ASN A 49 -1.16 14.39 -7.66
CA ASN A 49 -2.17 15.44 -7.82
C ASN A 49 -2.85 15.73 -6.49
N LYS A 50 -2.77 16.97 -6.00
CA LYS A 50 -3.28 17.37 -4.69
C LYS A 50 -4.80 17.22 -4.55
N GLU A 51 -5.56 17.47 -5.61
CA GLU A 51 -7.02 17.33 -5.59
C GLU A 51 -7.42 15.85 -5.46
N LYS A 52 -6.71 14.97 -6.17
CA LYS A 52 -6.92 13.50 -6.07
C LYS A 52 -6.49 12.99 -4.68
N LEU A 53 -5.36 13.46 -4.13
CA LEU A 53 -4.94 13.11 -2.76
C LEU A 53 -5.96 13.59 -1.70
N GLN A 54 -6.54 14.78 -1.87
CA GLN A 54 -7.61 15.29 -1.02
C GLN A 54 -8.85 14.38 -1.12
N ALA A 55 -9.32 14.05 -2.32
CA ALA A 55 -10.47 13.17 -2.52
C ALA A 55 -10.22 11.77 -1.92
N LEU A 56 -9.05 11.17 -2.17
CA LEU A 56 -8.66 9.87 -1.59
C LEU A 56 -8.61 9.90 -0.06
N SER A 57 -8.38 11.06 0.57
CA SER A 57 -8.38 11.19 2.03
C SER A 57 -9.77 11.06 2.66
N GLU A 58 -10.83 11.17 1.88
CA GLU A 58 -12.23 11.19 2.31
C GLU A 58 -12.93 9.83 2.17
N VAL A 59 -12.36 8.89 1.40
CA VAL A 59 -12.96 7.56 1.13
C VAL A 59 -13.10 6.67 2.37
N SER A 60 -12.45 7.05 3.47
CA SER A 60 -12.48 6.28 4.73
C SER A 60 -12.20 7.21 5.91
N PRO A 61 -12.81 6.99 7.08
CA PRO A 61 -12.50 7.76 8.30
C PRO A 61 -11.05 7.58 8.76
N TYR A 62 -10.34 6.61 8.19
CA TYR A 62 -8.92 6.31 8.49
C TYR A 62 -7.94 6.82 7.43
N ALA A 63 -8.42 7.49 6.38
CA ALA A 63 -7.60 7.91 5.25
C ALA A 63 -7.13 9.38 5.31
N GLY A 64 -7.53 10.13 6.33
CA GLY A 64 -7.35 11.58 6.43
C GLY A 64 -5.92 12.10 6.19
N MET A 65 -4.87 11.31 6.52
CA MET A 65 -3.49 11.69 6.29
C MET A 65 -3.06 11.68 4.80
N THR A 66 -3.88 11.10 3.92
CA THR A 66 -3.53 11.01 2.49
C THR A 66 -3.40 12.38 1.84
N LYS A 67 -4.21 13.36 2.24
CA LYS A 67 -4.16 14.75 1.75
C LYS A 67 -2.86 15.47 2.13
N ASP A 68 -2.24 15.05 3.24
CA ASP A 68 -1.03 15.67 3.78
C ASP A 68 0.25 14.96 3.28
N ALA A 69 0.10 13.82 2.59
CA ALA A 69 1.22 13.11 1.99
C ALA A 69 1.64 13.78 0.67
N PRO A 70 2.96 13.83 0.37
CA PRO A 70 3.44 14.33 -0.92
C PRO A 70 3.05 13.43 -2.09
N ILE A 71 2.75 12.16 -1.82
CA ILE A 71 2.50 11.11 -2.81
C ILE A 71 1.74 9.95 -2.17
N ALA A 72 0.91 9.27 -2.96
CA ALA A 72 0.31 7.99 -2.59
C ALA A 72 0.42 6.99 -3.73
N ILE A 73 0.59 5.71 -3.41
CA ILE A 73 0.42 4.60 -4.35
C ILE A 73 -0.95 3.98 -4.07
N VAL A 74 -1.76 3.85 -5.12
CA VAL A 74 -3.00 3.07 -5.05
C VAL A 74 -2.76 1.75 -5.76
N ALA A 75 -2.77 0.66 -4.98
CA ALA A 75 -2.63 -0.69 -5.50
C ALA A 75 -3.99 -1.19 -5.98
N VAL A 76 -4.01 -1.74 -7.18
CA VAL A 76 -5.20 -2.24 -7.85
C VAL A 76 -4.92 -3.60 -8.49
N TYR A 77 -5.95 -4.38 -8.78
CA TYR A 77 -5.79 -5.67 -9.46
C TYR A 77 -6.71 -5.81 -10.67
N ARG A 78 -6.23 -6.57 -11.65
CA ARG A 78 -7.01 -6.94 -12.82
C ARG A 78 -8.07 -7.98 -12.46
N LYS A 79 -9.33 -7.73 -12.82
CA LYS A 79 -10.45 -8.68 -12.63
C LYS A 79 -10.24 -9.97 -13.43
N ASN A 80 -9.67 -9.85 -14.61
CA ASN A 80 -9.51 -10.93 -15.59
C ASN A 80 -8.11 -11.58 -15.49
N CYS A 81 -7.59 -11.77 -14.27
CA CYS A 81 -6.38 -12.56 -14.06
C CYS A 81 -6.71 -14.06 -14.02
N LEU A 82 -5.68 -14.92 -14.07
CA LEU A 82 -5.83 -16.38 -14.18
C LEU A 82 -6.61 -16.99 -13.00
N LEU A 83 -6.36 -16.50 -11.81
CA LEU A 83 -6.96 -16.96 -10.55
C LEU A 83 -7.48 -15.75 -9.74
N PRO A 84 -8.65 -15.19 -10.11
CA PRO A 84 -9.15 -13.95 -9.50
C PRO A 84 -9.32 -14.01 -7.99
N MET A 85 -9.65 -15.20 -7.43
CA MET A 85 -9.80 -15.41 -5.99
C MET A 85 -8.52 -15.19 -5.19
N TYR A 86 -7.35 -15.25 -5.83
CA TYR A 86 -6.05 -15.00 -5.20
C TYR A 86 -5.55 -13.56 -5.40
N ALA A 87 -6.21 -12.75 -6.23
CA ALA A 87 -5.70 -11.42 -6.59
C ALA A 87 -5.44 -10.53 -5.37
N GLN A 88 -6.34 -10.49 -4.40
CA GLN A 88 -6.15 -9.70 -3.18
C GLN A 88 -5.07 -10.28 -2.25
N ILE A 89 -4.91 -11.61 -2.24
CA ILE A 89 -3.83 -12.29 -1.50
C ILE A 89 -2.48 -11.92 -2.12
N ASP A 90 -2.36 -12.03 -3.43
CA ASP A 90 -1.15 -11.66 -4.18
C ASP A 90 -0.77 -10.19 -3.94
N LEU A 91 -1.76 -9.28 -3.99
CA LEU A 91 -1.54 -7.87 -3.70
C LEU A 91 -1.11 -7.63 -2.25
N SER A 92 -1.59 -8.42 -1.30
CA SER A 92 -1.17 -8.28 0.10
C SER A 92 0.33 -8.52 0.26
N ILE A 93 0.89 -9.50 -0.47
CA ILE A 93 2.31 -9.77 -0.46
C ILE A 93 3.08 -8.63 -1.15
N ALA A 94 2.59 -8.16 -2.30
CA ALA A 94 3.19 -7.04 -3.02
C ALA A 94 3.21 -5.76 -2.19
N MET A 95 2.13 -5.49 -1.44
CA MET A 95 2.02 -4.33 -0.56
C MET A 95 2.97 -4.41 0.65
N GLU A 96 3.22 -5.58 1.20
CA GLU A 96 4.22 -5.71 2.27
C GLU A 96 5.63 -5.46 1.74
N ASN A 97 5.99 -6.01 0.58
CA ASN A 97 7.26 -5.71 -0.07
C ASN A 97 7.42 -4.19 -0.33
N LEU A 98 6.37 -3.55 -0.84
CA LEU A 98 6.29 -2.10 -1.06
C LEU A 98 6.59 -1.34 0.23
N TRP A 99 5.97 -1.74 1.33
CA TRP A 99 6.11 -1.07 2.60
C TRP A 99 7.52 -1.24 3.20
N LEU A 100 8.06 -2.45 3.15
CA LEU A 100 9.42 -2.73 3.63
C LEU A 100 10.47 -1.94 2.84
N GLU A 101 10.32 -1.85 1.51
CA GLU A 101 11.21 -1.03 0.68
C GLU A 101 11.04 0.47 0.97
N THR A 102 9.82 0.94 1.24
CA THR A 102 9.58 2.34 1.66
C THR A 102 10.44 2.70 2.87
N VAL A 103 10.48 1.81 3.87
CA VAL A 103 11.33 2.00 5.07
C VAL A 103 12.81 1.92 4.71
N ALA A 104 13.21 1.01 3.82
CA ALA A 104 14.60 0.89 3.36
C ALA A 104 15.10 2.15 2.67
N GLN A 105 14.21 2.87 1.95
CA GLN A 105 14.48 4.15 1.31
C GLN A 105 14.51 5.36 2.27
N GLY A 106 14.35 5.13 3.58
CA GLY A 106 14.28 6.19 4.60
C GLY A 106 12.97 6.97 4.59
N LEU A 107 11.92 6.37 4.06
CA LEU A 107 10.57 6.91 4.00
C LEU A 107 9.65 6.18 4.98
N GLY A 108 8.47 6.71 5.19
CA GLY A 108 7.42 6.08 5.98
C GLY A 108 6.07 6.22 5.31
N GLY A 109 5.21 5.27 5.57
CA GLY A 109 3.85 5.27 5.03
C GLY A 109 2.91 4.43 5.86
N VAL A 110 1.68 4.32 5.39
CA VAL A 110 0.66 3.48 6.04
C VAL A 110 -0.22 2.81 4.99
N TRP A 111 -0.51 1.55 5.19
CA TRP A 111 -1.48 0.83 4.39
C TRP A 111 -2.91 1.18 4.85
N LEU A 112 -3.70 1.71 3.94
CA LEU A 112 -5.12 1.98 4.12
C LEU A 112 -5.91 0.93 3.34
N GLY A 113 -6.63 0.06 4.05
CA GLY A 113 -7.45 -0.99 3.46
C GLY A 113 -8.69 -0.39 2.78
N ILE A 114 -8.83 -0.62 1.49
CA ILE A 114 -9.98 -0.26 0.67
C ILE A 114 -10.83 -1.51 0.40
N ALA A 115 -10.25 -2.51 -0.24
CA ALA A 115 -10.88 -3.83 -0.34
C ALA A 115 -10.92 -4.51 1.06
N PRO A 116 -11.93 -5.34 1.33
CA PRO A 116 -13.03 -5.76 0.45
C PRO A 116 -14.30 -4.88 0.52
N MET A 117 -14.19 -3.64 0.96
CA MET A 117 -15.34 -2.73 1.14
C MET A 117 -15.78 -2.16 -0.21
N GLU A 118 -16.79 -2.76 -0.83
CA GLU A 118 -17.24 -2.44 -2.20
C GLU A 118 -17.51 -0.94 -2.43
N ASP A 119 -18.13 -0.26 -1.47
CA ASP A 119 -18.42 1.18 -1.59
C ASP A 119 -17.13 2.01 -1.66
N ARG A 120 -16.14 1.69 -0.82
CA ARG A 120 -14.83 2.36 -0.85
C ARG A 120 -14.05 2.03 -2.12
N MET A 121 -14.13 0.79 -2.59
CA MET A 121 -13.47 0.38 -3.84
C MET A 121 -14.01 1.21 -5.01
N LYS A 122 -15.33 1.31 -5.15
CA LYS A 122 -15.97 2.11 -6.19
C LYS A 122 -15.61 3.59 -6.11
N GLU A 123 -15.61 4.17 -4.91
CA GLU A 123 -15.25 5.58 -4.71
C GLU A 123 -13.81 5.86 -5.17
N VAL A 124 -12.85 5.00 -4.82
CA VAL A 124 -11.46 5.11 -5.28
C VAL A 124 -11.36 4.94 -6.81
N GLU A 125 -12.09 3.96 -7.37
CA GLU A 125 -12.14 3.69 -8.81
C GLU A 125 -12.68 4.92 -9.57
N GLU A 126 -13.72 5.57 -9.07
CA GLU A 126 -14.29 6.82 -9.63
C GLU A 126 -13.32 8.01 -9.49
N ILE A 127 -12.70 8.21 -8.33
CA ILE A 127 -11.73 9.29 -8.10
C ILE A 127 -10.57 9.20 -9.11
N LEU A 128 -10.10 8.00 -9.42
CA LEU A 128 -8.94 7.77 -10.29
C LEU A 128 -9.31 7.56 -11.77
N ASP A 129 -10.60 7.65 -12.13
CA ASP A 129 -11.10 7.39 -13.48
C ASP A 129 -10.61 6.02 -14.01
N MET A 130 -10.70 4.98 -13.15
CA MET A 130 -10.16 3.66 -13.45
C MET A 130 -11.00 2.93 -14.51
N PRO A 131 -10.36 2.15 -15.38
CA PRO A 131 -11.10 1.29 -16.32
C PRO A 131 -11.82 0.15 -15.58
N ASP A 132 -12.91 -0.34 -16.17
CA ASP A 132 -13.81 -1.33 -15.57
C ASP A 132 -13.16 -2.70 -15.28
N ASP A 133 -12.02 -3.00 -15.86
CA ASP A 133 -11.29 -4.26 -15.69
C ASP A 133 -10.33 -4.25 -14.48
N LEU A 134 -10.18 -3.11 -13.81
CA LEU A 134 -9.40 -2.97 -12.58
C LEU A 134 -10.29 -2.84 -11.35
N ARG A 135 -9.76 -3.23 -10.20
CA ARG A 135 -10.39 -3.04 -8.88
C ARG A 135 -9.42 -2.42 -7.89
N ALA A 136 -9.89 -1.43 -7.16
CA ALA A 136 -9.11 -0.81 -6.09
C ALA A 136 -8.90 -1.78 -4.92
N PHE A 137 -7.68 -1.80 -4.37
CA PHE A 137 -7.32 -2.70 -3.27
C PHE A 137 -6.89 -1.95 -2.01
N ALA A 138 -5.92 -1.05 -2.12
CA ALA A 138 -5.39 -0.30 -1.00
C ALA A 138 -4.82 1.05 -1.44
N ILE A 139 -4.82 2.03 -0.53
CA ILE A 139 -4.10 3.29 -0.69
C ILE A 139 -2.88 3.26 0.25
N PHE A 140 -1.74 3.68 -0.24
CA PHE A 140 -0.50 3.79 0.52
C PHE A 140 0.08 5.20 0.40
N PRO A 141 -0.36 6.17 1.25
CA PRO A 141 0.28 7.46 1.35
C PRO A 141 1.64 7.31 2.04
N TYR A 142 2.66 7.98 1.51
CA TYR A 142 4.02 7.93 2.04
C TYR A 142 4.81 9.19 1.77
N GLY A 143 5.91 9.36 2.51
CA GLY A 143 6.80 10.52 2.42
C GLY A 143 7.90 10.42 3.46
N TYR A 144 8.67 11.50 3.61
CA TYR A 144 9.65 11.60 4.71
C TYR A 144 8.90 11.73 6.03
N PRO A 145 9.18 10.88 7.04
CA PRO A 145 8.47 10.90 8.30
C PRO A 145 8.63 12.24 9.05
N ALA A 146 7.52 12.77 9.58
CA ALA A 146 7.49 13.88 10.52
C ALA A 146 7.07 13.42 11.91
N GLU A 147 7.12 12.14 12.17
CA GLU A 147 6.88 11.50 13.48
C GLU A 147 7.80 10.30 13.65
N GLU A 148 8.05 9.93 14.88
CA GLU A 148 8.76 8.70 15.25
C GLU A 148 7.80 7.77 15.99
N LYS A 149 7.92 6.47 15.73
CA LYS A 149 7.14 5.43 16.40
C LYS A 149 8.02 4.21 16.64
N GLU A 150 7.81 3.59 17.77
CA GLU A 150 8.45 2.33 18.10
C GLU A 150 7.65 1.15 17.55
N GLN A 151 8.36 0.12 17.07
CA GLN A 151 7.75 -1.14 16.69
C GLN A 151 7.35 -1.91 17.95
N GLN A 152 6.17 -2.52 17.89
CA GLN A 152 5.70 -3.40 18.95
C GLN A 152 6.26 -4.81 18.73
N ASP A 153 6.67 -5.47 19.79
CA ASP A 153 6.88 -6.92 19.78
C ASP A 153 5.52 -7.62 19.66
N ARG A 154 5.36 -8.40 18.61
CA ARG A 154 4.12 -9.14 18.32
C ARG A 154 4.30 -10.65 18.37
N PHE A 155 5.50 -11.11 18.80
CA PHE A 155 5.74 -12.54 18.92
C PHE A 155 4.91 -13.10 20.06
N GLU A 156 4.22 -14.19 19.80
CA GLU A 156 3.36 -14.89 20.75
C GLU A 156 3.49 -16.39 20.53
N GLU A 157 4.29 -17.02 21.37
CA GLU A 157 4.64 -18.44 21.25
C GLU A 157 3.40 -19.36 21.31
N SER A 158 2.37 -18.96 22.08
CA SER A 158 1.11 -19.71 22.18
C SER A 158 0.35 -19.89 20.86
N ARG A 159 0.71 -19.14 19.82
CA ARG A 159 0.15 -19.26 18.46
C ARG A 159 0.90 -20.25 17.59
N ILE A 160 1.91 -20.92 18.13
CA ILE A 160 2.71 -21.92 17.41
C ILE A 160 2.26 -23.30 17.87
N HIS A 161 1.83 -24.13 16.94
CA HIS A 161 1.38 -25.49 17.20
C HIS A 161 2.30 -26.48 16.50
N TYR A 162 2.91 -27.37 17.28
CA TYR A 162 3.76 -28.46 16.78
C TYR A 162 2.90 -29.69 16.57
N VAL A 163 3.01 -30.31 15.40
CA VAL A 163 2.36 -31.57 15.07
C VAL A 163 3.48 -32.56 14.78
N GLU A 164 3.62 -33.57 15.67
CA GLU A 164 4.65 -34.63 15.60
C GLU A 164 4.06 -35.93 15.02
#